data_2ae35bd27ce8161900c9aa941f9391f3
#
_entry.id   2ae35bd27ce8161900c9aa941f9391f3
#
_cell.length_a   1.000
_cell.length_b   1.000
_cell.length_c   1.000
_cell.angle_alpha   90.00
_cell.angle_beta   90.00
_cell.angle_gamma   90.00
#
_symmetry.space_group_name_H-M   'P 1'
#
loop_
_entity.id
_entity.type
_entity.pdbx_description
1 polymer ?
#
loop_
_entity_poly.entity_id
_entity_poly.type
_entity_poly.pdbx_seq_one_letter_code
_entity_poly.pdbx_strand_id
1 'polypeptide(L)'
;MNTSDALVRVEEVTRRFPLDHNAVTALDHTSLSVVTGEFLAIAGPSGSGKSTLLNLIGCIDKPTSGRILIDGVDTGTLSPARTTQLRREKIGFVFQTFNLIPVFTAAENVEFPLLVQGLSAGERRARVAEALESVGLASRAQHRPDLLSGGERQRVAVARAIVGRPALVLADEPTANLDTRNATQLIELMRDLNGRLGLTFIFSTHDQRLLEHTPRIVRLTDGRVVSDSYAEGDSHGQVLAARVS
;
A
#
# COMPACT_ATOMS: atom_id res chain seq x y z
N MET A 1 12.86 -9.73 -22.88
CA MET A 1 12.23 -8.76 -21.97
C MET A 1 13.02 -8.64 -20.71
N ASN A 2 13.42 -7.44 -20.33
CA ASN A 2 14.11 -7.25 -19.05
C ASN A 2 13.06 -7.30 -17.92
N THR A 3 12.96 -8.43 -17.24
CA THR A 3 12.19 -8.60 -16.00
C THR A 3 12.79 -7.81 -14.82
N SER A 4 13.76 -6.94 -15.06
CA SER A 4 14.54 -6.24 -14.04
C SER A 4 13.86 -4.97 -13.48
N ASP A 5 12.80 -4.45 -14.09
CA ASP A 5 12.24 -3.15 -13.72
C ASP A 5 10.99 -3.23 -12.81
N ALA A 6 10.52 -4.44 -12.48
CA ALA A 6 9.37 -4.62 -11.61
C ALA A 6 9.77 -4.46 -10.12
N LEU A 7 9.14 -3.50 -9.43
CA LEU A 7 9.28 -3.33 -7.99
C LEU A 7 8.67 -4.50 -7.21
N VAL A 8 7.49 -4.97 -7.65
CA VAL A 8 6.80 -6.12 -7.05
C VAL A 8 6.51 -7.15 -8.13
N ARG A 9 6.84 -8.42 -7.86
CA ARG A 9 6.40 -9.57 -8.66
C ARG A 9 5.76 -10.61 -7.76
N VAL A 10 4.55 -10.98 -8.10
CA VAL A 10 3.79 -12.07 -7.51
C VAL A 10 3.72 -13.16 -8.56
N GLU A 11 4.25 -14.34 -8.28
CA GLU A 11 4.40 -15.43 -9.26
C GLU A 11 3.70 -16.69 -8.75
N GLU A 12 2.57 -17.05 -9.38
CA GLU A 12 1.76 -18.25 -9.11
C GLU A 12 1.46 -18.45 -7.61
N VAL A 13 1.15 -17.36 -6.92
CA VAL A 13 0.97 -17.36 -5.47
C VAL A 13 -0.36 -17.99 -5.08
N THR A 14 -0.29 -19.00 -4.22
CA THR A 14 -1.45 -19.58 -3.54
C THR A 14 -1.35 -19.33 -2.05
N ARG A 15 -2.46 -18.93 -1.42
CA ARG A 15 -2.55 -18.81 0.03
C ARG A 15 -3.77 -19.57 0.54
N ARG A 16 -3.53 -20.57 1.39
CA ARG A 16 -4.54 -21.38 2.06
C ARG A 16 -4.47 -21.17 3.56
N PHE A 17 -5.62 -20.97 4.17
CA PHE A 17 -5.78 -20.90 5.62
C PHE A 17 -6.41 -22.20 6.10
N PRO A 18 -5.80 -22.89 7.08
CA PRO A 18 -6.43 -24.07 7.69
C PRO A 18 -7.70 -23.65 8.44
N LEU A 19 -8.78 -24.40 8.26
CA LEU A 19 -10.04 -24.22 8.97
C LEU A 19 -10.56 -25.60 9.37
N ASP A 20 -10.36 -26.01 10.61
CA ASP A 20 -10.72 -27.31 11.16
C ASP A 20 -10.42 -28.50 10.23
N HIS A 21 -11.45 -29.05 9.56
CA HIS A 21 -11.32 -30.18 8.62
C HIS A 21 -11.18 -29.74 7.14
N ASN A 22 -11.20 -28.44 6.87
CA ASN A 22 -11.11 -27.86 5.51
C ASN A 22 -10.02 -26.80 5.45
N ALA A 23 -9.68 -26.36 4.23
CA ALA A 23 -8.82 -25.22 4.00
C ALA A 23 -9.55 -24.21 3.15
N VAL A 24 -9.50 -22.94 3.54
CA VAL A 24 -10.00 -21.83 2.69
C VAL A 24 -8.86 -21.34 1.83
N THR A 25 -9.03 -21.41 0.52
CA THR A 25 -8.10 -20.85 -0.45
C THR A 25 -8.44 -19.37 -0.66
N ALA A 26 -7.63 -18.48 -0.11
CA ALA A 26 -7.82 -17.04 -0.23
C ALA A 26 -7.17 -16.47 -1.50
N LEU A 27 -6.09 -17.08 -1.98
CA LEU A 27 -5.46 -16.80 -3.28
C LEU A 27 -5.16 -18.12 -3.97
N ASP A 28 -5.37 -18.16 -5.28
CA ASP A 28 -5.22 -19.35 -6.11
C ASP A 28 -4.47 -19.04 -7.40
N HIS A 29 -3.18 -19.41 -7.46
CA HIS A 29 -2.27 -19.17 -8.60
C HIS A 29 -2.29 -17.72 -9.10
N THR A 30 -2.30 -16.78 -8.14
CA THR A 30 -2.35 -15.35 -8.43
C THR A 30 -1.00 -14.85 -8.92
N SER A 31 -0.97 -14.19 -10.07
CA SER A 31 0.23 -13.55 -10.64
C SER A 31 -0.03 -12.08 -10.92
N LEU A 32 0.93 -11.21 -10.57
CA LEU A 32 0.86 -9.76 -10.74
C LEU A 32 2.28 -9.18 -10.79
N SER A 33 2.51 -8.22 -11.68
CA SER A 33 3.74 -7.44 -11.74
C SER A 33 3.41 -5.96 -11.59
N VAL A 34 4.18 -5.24 -10.75
CA VAL A 34 4.00 -3.79 -10.52
C VAL A 34 5.36 -3.13 -10.67
N VAL A 35 5.43 -2.09 -11.50
CA VAL A 35 6.68 -1.34 -11.72
C VAL A 35 6.78 -0.16 -10.76
N THR A 36 7.99 0.37 -10.61
CA THR A 36 8.22 1.56 -9.78
C THR A 36 7.42 2.76 -10.30
N GLY A 37 6.79 3.49 -9.38
CA GLY A 37 5.99 4.69 -9.68
C GLY A 37 4.55 4.40 -10.13
N GLU A 38 4.11 3.15 -10.19
CA GLU A 38 2.70 2.84 -10.52
C GLU A 38 1.73 3.25 -9.42
N PHE A 39 0.54 3.64 -9.86
CA PHE A 39 -0.63 3.86 -9.01
C PHE A 39 -1.71 2.85 -9.40
N LEU A 40 -1.88 1.81 -8.59
CA LEU A 40 -2.65 0.60 -8.90
C LEU A 40 -3.75 0.36 -7.88
N ALA A 41 -4.97 0.07 -8.35
CA ALA A 41 -6.05 -0.46 -7.52
C ALA A 41 -6.23 -1.97 -7.71
N ILE A 42 -6.33 -2.71 -6.61
CA ILE A 42 -6.83 -4.09 -6.58
C ILE A 42 -8.32 -4.02 -6.23
N ALA A 43 -9.17 -4.30 -7.21
CA ALA A 43 -10.62 -4.24 -7.10
C ALA A 43 -11.23 -5.64 -6.98
N GLY A 44 -12.37 -5.75 -6.32
CA GLY A 44 -13.12 -7.01 -6.23
C GLY A 44 -14.08 -7.02 -5.05
N PRO A 45 -15.01 -7.98 -5.01
CA PRO A 45 -15.97 -8.11 -3.92
C PRO A 45 -15.30 -8.39 -2.57
N SER A 46 -16.04 -8.26 -1.48
CA SER A 46 -15.57 -8.70 -0.16
C SER A 46 -15.23 -10.20 -0.20
N GLY A 47 -14.13 -10.58 0.44
CA GLY A 47 -13.67 -11.98 0.44
C GLY A 47 -12.91 -12.44 -0.81
N SER A 48 -12.71 -11.60 -1.83
CA SER A 48 -11.99 -12.00 -3.05
C SER A 48 -10.48 -12.20 -2.88
N GLY A 49 -9.90 -11.91 -1.71
CA GLY A 49 -8.47 -12.11 -1.43
C GLY A 49 -7.61 -10.84 -1.46
N LYS A 50 -8.19 -9.64 -1.66
CA LYS A 50 -7.46 -8.36 -1.78
C LYS A 50 -6.53 -8.09 -0.58
N SER A 51 -7.06 -8.09 0.64
CA SER A 51 -6.28 -7.86 1.85
C SER A 51 -5.23 -8.97 2.06
N THR A 52 -5.53 -10.21 1.68
CA THR A 52 -4.56 -11.32 1.71
C THR A 52 -3.40 -11.02 0.77
N LEU A 53 -3.68 -10.59 -0.47
CA LEU A 53 -2.64 -10.24 -1.44
C LEU A 53 -1.78 -9.09 -0.94
N LEU A 54 -2.40 -8.01 -0.42
CA LEU A 54 -1.66 -6.88 0.19
C LEU A 54 -0.78 -7.33 1.37
N ASN A 55 -1.29 -8.20 2.25
CA ASN A 55 -0.54 -8.71 3.39
C ASN A 55 0.67 -9.56 2.97
N LEU A 56 0.55 -10.34 1.90
CA LEU A 56 1.64 -11.12 1.35
C LEU A 56 2.70 -10.22 0.71
N ILE A 57 2.30 -9.26 -0.14
CA ILE A 57 3.20 -8.25 -0.73
C ILE A 57 3.88 -7.44 0.39
N GLY A 58 3.12 -7.11 1.44
CA GLY A 58 3.60 -6.38 2.61
C GLY A 58 4.50 -7.17 3.54
N CYS A 59 4.80 -8.44 3.24
CA CYS A 59 5.58 -9.32 4.10
C CYS A 59 5.01 -9.45 5.53
N ILE A 60 3.70 -9.27 5.70
CA ILE A 60 2.98 -9.52 6.96
C ILE A 60 2.66 -11.00 7.10
N ASP A 61 2.37 -11.66 5.97
CA ASP A 61 2.10 -13.10 5.88
C ASP A 61 2.99 -13.74 4.80
N LYS A 62 2.96 -15.07 4.69
CA LYS A 62 3.74 -15.85 3.72
C LYS A 62 2.81 -16.64 2.80
N PRO A 63 3.15 -16.78 1.51
CA PRO A 63 2.39 -17.65 0.61
C PRO A 63 2.52 -19.11 1.02
N THR A 64 1.50 -19.91 0.70
CA THR A 64 1.54 -21.38 0.85
C THR A 64 2.38 -22.00 -0.27
N SER A 65 2.29 -21.46 -1.50
CA SER A 65 3.13 -21.80 -2.64
C SER A 65 3.26 -20.60 -3.58
N GLY A 66 4.14 -20.69 -4.56
CA GLY A 66 4.53 -19.56 -5.39
C GLY A 66 5.55 -18.67 -4.69
N ARG A 67 5.87 -17.51 -5.25
CA ARG A 67 6.86 -16.58 -4.67
C ARG A 67 6.49 -15.12 -4.90
N ILE A 68 7.00 -14.27 -4.01
CA ILE A 68 6.84 -12.82 -4.10
C ILE A 68 8.22 -12.19 -4.05
N LEU A 69 8.53 -11.39 -5.06
CA LEU A 69 9.75 -10.62 -5.12
C LEU A 69 9.45 -9.14 -4.92
N ILE A 70 10.26 -8.47 -4.12
CA ILE A 70 10.24 -7.01 -3.91
C ILE A 70 11.64 -6.49 -4.22
N ASP A 71 11.73 -5.60 -5.19
CA ASP A 71 12.99 -5.03 -5.67
C ASP A 71 14.00 -6.16 -6.02
N GLY A 72 13.51 -7.22 -6.70
CA GLY A 72 14.27 -8.41 -7.08
C GLY A 72 14.57 -9.41 -5.96
N VAL A 73 14.23 -9.11 -4.70
CA VAL A 73 14.48 -9.98 -3.54
C VAL A 73 13.30 -10.91 -3.29
N ASP A 74 13.50 -12.22 -3.34
CA ASP A 74 12.49 -13.21 -2.97
C ASP A 74 12.22 -13.19 -1.46
N THR A 75 11.02 -12.75 -1.08
CA THR A 75 10.62 -12.58 0.32
C THR A 75 10.50 -13.91 1.07
N GLY A 76 10.23 -15.01 0.35
CA GLY A 76 10.11 -16.36 0.93
C GLY A 76 11.42 -16.91 1.47
N THR A 77 12.56 -16.47 0.92
CA THR A 77 13.89 -16.91 1.32
C THR A 77 14.48 -16.13 2.50
N LEU A 78 13.82 -15.03 2.90
CA LEU A 78 14.35 -14.15 3.93
C LEU A 78 14.14 -14.71 5.35
N SER A 79 15.15 -14.51 6.20
CA SER A 79 14.98 -14.67 7.65
C SER A 79 13.99 -13.65 8.22
N PRO A 80 13.37 -13.93 9.38
CA PRO A 80 12.44 -12.98 10.03
C PRO A 80 13.04 -11.58 10.24
N ALA A 81 14.33 -11.50 10.59
CA ALA A 81 15.03 -10.22 10.78
C ALA A 81 15.16 -9.45 9.46
N ARG A 82 15.53 -10.14 8.37
CA ARG A 82 15.63 -9.55 7.04
C ARG A 82 14.26 -9.13 6.47
N THR A 83 13.22 -9.93 6.70
CA THR A 83 11.84 -9.57 6.34
C THR A 83 11.39 -8.30 7.06
N THR A 84 11.69 -8.19 8.36
CA THR A 84 11.40 -6.98 9.16
C THR A 84 12.19 -5.77 8.65
N GLN A 85 13.45 -5.95 8.28
CA GLN A 85 14.26 -4.89 7.70
C GLN A 85 13.70 -4.41 6.36
N LEU A 86 13.41 -5.33 5.43
CA LEU A 86 12.82 -5.02 4.12
C LEU A 86 11.51 -4.24 4.27
N ARG A 87 10.61 -4.70 5.14
CA ARG A 87 9.34 -4.01 5.43
C ARG A 87 9.57 -2.60 5.95
N ARG A 88 10.48 -2.42 6.91
CA ARG A 88 10.81 -1.11 7.50
C ARG A 88 11.39 -0.13 6.48
N GLU A 89 12.20 -0.62 5.53
CA GLU A 89 12.94 0.23 4.59
C GLU A 89 12.19 0.51 3.30
N LYS A 90 11.37 -0.44 2.84
CA LYS A 90 10.78 -0.42 1.50
C LYS A 90 9.27 -0.24 1.48
N ILE A 91 8.56 -0.49 2.60
CA ILE A 91 7.09 -0.60 2.57
C ILE A 91 6.45 0.31 3.61
N GLY A 92 5.54 1.16 3.16
CA GLY A 92 4.61 1.90 4.01
C GLY A 92 3.22 1.26 4.00
N PHE A 93 2.50 1.34 5.13
CA PHE A 93 1.15 0.78 5.26
C PHE A 93 0.12 1.84 5.64
N VAL A 94 -1.01 1.82 4.94
CA VAL A 94 -2.23 2.55 5.26
C VAL A 94 -3.35 1.53 5.48
N PHE A 95 -3.97 1.54 6.65
CA PHE A 95 -5.00 0.58 7.03
C PHE A 95 -6.40 1.21 7.01
N GLN A 96 -7.41 0.39 6.83
CA GLN A 96 -8.82 0.78 6.86
C GLN A 96 -9.21 1.51 8.15
N THR A 97 -8.74 1.04 9.31
CA THR A 97 -9.08 1.55 10.64
C THR A 97 -8.06 2.56 11.18
N PHE A 98 -7.29 3.22 10.29
CA PHE A 98 -6.22 4.19 10.58
C PHE A 98 -5.06 3.62 11.40
N ASN A 99 -5.32 2.78 12.39
CA ASN A 99 -4.35 2.17 13.31
C ASN A 99 -3.39 3.21 13.94
N LEU A 100 -3.94 4.38 14.31
CA LEU A 100 -3.21 5.39 15.06
C LEU A 100 -3.15 4.98 16.53
N ILE A 101 -2.02 5.30 17.16
CA ILE A 101 -1.82 5.12 18.59
C ILE A 101 -2.58 6.26 19.31
N PRO A 102 -3.63 5.96 20.10
CA PRO A 102 -4.56 7.01 20.58
C PRO A 102 -3.91 8.03 21.52
N VAL A 103 -2.89 7.61 22.28
CA VAL A 103 -2.19 8.47 23.25
C VAL A 103 -1.13 9.36 22.59
N PHE A 104 -0.78 9.11 21.33
CA PHE A 104 0.20 9.87 20.58
C PHE A 104 -0.48 11.01 19.79
N THR A 105 0.22 12.12 19.65
CA THR A 105 -0.12 13.20 18.72
C THR A 105 0.01 12.72 17.27
N ALA A 106 -0.48 13.52 16.31
CA ALA A 106 -0.27 13.26 14.89
C ALA A 106 1.23 13.17 14.55
N ALA A 107 2.04 14.08 15.08
CA ALA A 107 3.49 14.07 14.87
C ALA A 107 4.15 12.80 15.43
N GLU A 108 3.81 12.39 16.65
CA GLU A 108 4.34 11.17 17.27
C GLU A 108 3.91 9.90 16.53
N ASN A 109 2.66 9.83 16.04
CA ASN A 109 2.21 8.73 15.19
C ASN A 109 3.02 8.63 13.90
N VAL A 110 3.32 9.78 13.26
CA VAL A 110 4.13 9.84 12.04
C VAL A 110 5.60 9.55 12.35
N GLU A 111 6.14 9.97 13.49
CA GLU A 111 7.54 9.71 13.90
C GLU A 111 7.80 8.23 14.22
N PHE A 112 6.78 7.51 14.67
CA PHE A 112 6.92 6.15 15.22
C PHE A 112 7.74 5.19 14.32
N PRO A 113 7.50 5.09 12.99
CA PRO A 113 8.32 4.22 12.12
C PRO A 113 9.80 4.62 12.05
N LEU A 114 10.12 5.89 12.27
CA LEU A 114 11.50 6.40 12.20
C LEU A 114 12.34 6.06 13.43
N LEU A 115 11.70 5.78 14.58
CA LEU A 115 12.39 5.48 15.83
C LEU A 115 13.33 4.26 15.71
N VAL A 116 12.97 3.31 14.83
CA VAL A 116 13.72 2.07 14.61
C VAL A 116 14.71 2.16 13.44
N GLN A 117 14.83 3.34 12.79
CA GLN A 117 15.71 3.52 11.63
C GLN A 117 17.09 4.09 11.97
N GLY A 118 17.36 4.39 13.25
CA GLY A 118 18.65 4.92 13.69
C GLY A 118 18.90 6.39 13.32
N LEU A 119 17.87 7.13 12.89
CA LEU A 119 17.96 8.54 12.52
C LEU A 119 18.14 9.42 13.76
N SER A 120 18.87 10.52 13.61
CA SER A 120 18.98 11.56 14.66
C SER A 120 17.62 12.20 14.95
N ALA A 121 17.44 12.73 16.16
CA ALA A 121 16.20 13.41 16.55
C ALA A 121 15.89 14.63 15.64
N GLY A 122 16.93 15.31 15.14
CA GLY A 122 16.78 16.42 14.20
C GLY A 122 16.22 15.96 12.84
N GLU A 123 16.78 14.89 12.27
CA GLU A 123 16.31 14.30 11.02
C GLU A 123 14.88 13.78 11.13
N ARG A 124 14.55 13.08 12.24
CA ARG A 124 13.18 12.61 12.44
C ARG A 124 12.19 13.76 12.46
N ARG A 125 12.47 14.83 13.24
CA ARG A 125 11.59 16.02 13.28
C ARG A 125 11.41 16.67 11.92
N ALA A 126 12.48 16.79 11.12
CA ALA A 126 12.41 17.36 9.79
C ALA A 126 11.53 16.51 8.85
N ARG A 127 11.71 15.18 8.84
CA ARG A 127 10.90 14.26 8.03
C ARG A 127 9.43 14.23 8.45
N VAL A 128 9.15 14.29 9.76
CA VAL A 128 7.78 14.35 10.29
C VAL A 128 7.08 15.63 9.84
N ALA A 129 7.76 16.79 9.93
CA ALA A 129 7.22 18.06 9.49
C ALA A 129 6.91 18.04 7.99
N GLU A 130 7.85 17.58 7.15
CA GLU A 130 7.68 17.40 5.70
C GLU A 130 6.50 16.47 5.36
N ALA A 131 6.39 15.33 6.06
CA ALA A 131 5.31 14.37 5.83
C ALA A 131 3.93 14.94 6.22
N LEU A 132 3.82 15.64 7.35
CA LEU A 132 2.58 16.29 7.77
C LEU A 132 2.19 17.45 6.85
N GLU A 133 3.15 18.23 6.38
CA GLU A 133 2.93 19.29 5.41
C GLU A 133 2.42 18.72 4.08
N SER A 134 3.02 17.63 3.59
CA SER A 134 2.65 16.99 2.32
C SER A 134 1.21 16.44 2.31
N VAL A 135 0.62 16.18 3.48
CA VAL A 135 -0.79 15.77 3.62
C VAL A 135 -1.70 16.90 4.12
N GLY A 136 -1.19 18.14 4.22
CA GLY A 136 -1.95 19.33 4.65
C GLY A 136 -2.31 19.35 6.13
N LEU A 137 -1.50 18.74 7.01
CA LEU A 137 -1.76 18.63 8.44
C LEU A 137 -0.68 19.26 9.33
N ALA A 138 0.16 20.16 8.81
CA ALA A 138 1.19 20.85 9.59
C ALA A 138 0.63 21.53 10.85
N SER A 139 -0.53 22.22 10.74
CA SER A 139 -1.22 22.89 11.86
C SER A 139 -1.84 21.91 12.87
N ARG A 140 -1.97 20.63 12.52
CA ARG A 140 -2.57 19.57 13.35
C ARG A 140 -1.51 18.68 14.03
N ALA A 141 -0.23 18.94 13.85
CA ALA A 141 0.86 18.10 14.33
C ALA A 141 0.76 17.69 15.81
N GLN A 142 0.28 18.59 16.68
CA GLN A 142 0.14 18.36 18.12
C GLN A 142 -1.23 17.81 18.54
N HIS A 143 -2.16 17.59 17.61
CA HIS A 143 -3.47 17.03 17.94
C HIS A 143 -3.39 15.52 18.11
N ARG A 144 -4.13 14.98 19.09
CA ARG A 144 -4.35 13.54 19.25
C ARG A 144 -5.45 13.07 18.30
N PRO A 145 -5.51 11.75 18.01
CA PRO A 145 -6.50 11.19 17.07
C PRO A 145 -7.96 11.49 17.41
N ASP A 146 -8.31 11.63 18.69
CA ASP A 146 -9.66 11.99 19.15
C ASP A 146 -10.07 13.43 18.80
N LEU A 147 -9.10 14.30 18.58
CA LEU A 147 -9.31 15.70 18.15
C LEU A 147 -9.27 15.88 16.62
N LEU A 148 -9.14 14.79 15.86
CA LEU A 148 -9.05 14.79 14.41
C LEU A 148 -10.30 14.18 13.78
N SER A 149 -10.75 14.74 12.66
CA SER A 149 -11.81 14.13 11.83
C SER A 149 -11.35 12.80 11.22
N GLY A 150 -12.28 11.99 10.70
CA GLY A 150 -11.95 10.74 10.03
C GLY A 150 -10.97 10.92 8.88
N GLY A 151 -11.19 11.93 8.03
CA GLY A 151 -10.29 12.26 6.92
C GLY A 151 -8.91 12.74 7.39
N GLU A 152 -8.84 13.54 8.47
CA GLU A 152 -7.56 13.96 9.05
C GLU A 152 -6.80 12.76 9.64
N ARG A 153 -7.47 11.86 10.35
CA ARG A 153 -6.86 10.62 10.86
C ARG A 153 -6.28 9.76 9.75
N GLN A 154 -7.01 9.64 8.62
CA GLN A 154 -6.50 8.87 7.48
C GLN A 154 -5.31 9.57 6.82
N ARG A 155 -5.31 10.89 6.70
CA ARG A 155 -4.14 11.64 6.22
C ARG A 155 -2.92 11.51 7.15
N VAL A 156 -3.11 11.45 8.48
CA VAL A 156 -2.01 11.09 9.40
C VAL A 156 -1.49 9.68 9.12
N ALA A 157 -2.37 8.69 8.86
CA ALA A 157 -1.95 7.34 8.52
C ALA A 157 -1.16 7.31 7.19
N VAL A 158 -1.54 8.12 6.19
CA VAL A 158 -0.77 8.29 4.94
C VAL A 158 0.60 8.93 5.22
N ALA A 159 0.65 10.01 6.00
CA ALA A 159 1.91 10.66 6.39
C ALA A 159 2.86 9.67 7.09
N ARG A 160 2.33 8.86 8.02
CA ARG A 160 3.08 7.79 8.70
C ARG A 160 3.61 6.75 7.71
N ALA A 161 2.83 6.41 6.69
CA ALA A 161 3.24 5.43 5.69
C ALA A 161 4.41 5.93 4.83
N ILE A 162 4.44 7.23 4.50
CA ILE A 162 5.44 7.81 3.58
C ILE A 162 6.67 8.41 4.27
N VAL A 163 6.62 8.66 5.59
CA VAL A 163 7.69 9.36 6.33
C VAL A 163 9.05 8.66 6.25
N GLY A 164 9.06 7.32 6.12
CA GLY A 164 10.24 6.50 5.91
C GLY A 164 10.81 6.57 4.49
N ARG A 165 10.16 7.28 3.57
CA ARG A 165 10.47 7.32 2.13
C ARG A 165 10.52 5.90 1.52
N PRO A 166 9.44 5.11 1.67
CA PRO A 166 9.40 3.76 1.14
C PRO A 166 9.36 3.77 -0.39
N ALA A 167 9.74 2.66 -1.03
CA ALA A 167 9.53 2.47 -2.47
C ALA A 167 8.08 2.09 -2.81
N LEU A 168 7.36 1.47 -1.85
CA LEU A 168 6.02 0.94 -2.01
C LEU A 168 5.11 1.36 -0.85
N VAL A 169 3.93 1.85 -1.15
CA VAL A 169 2.85 2.10 -0.19
C VAL A 169 1.70 1.14 -0.48
N LEU A 170 1.33 0.35 0.52
CA LEU A 170 0.19 -0.56 0.50
C LEU A 170 -0.96 0.04 1.32
N ALA A 171 -2.13 0.17 0.71
CA ALA A 171 -3.30 0.72 1.39
C ALA A 171 -4.49 -0.24 1.30
N ASP A 172 -4.90 -0.79 2.44
CA ASP A 172 -6.03 -1.73 2.50
C ASP A 172 -7.31 -0.96 2.82
N GLU A 173 -8.22 -0.86 1.83
CA GLU A 173 -9.49 -0.15 1.90
C GLU A 173 -9.37 1.27 2.52
N PRO A 174 -8.45 2.13 2.03
CA PRO A 174 -8.08 3.37 2.72
C PRO A 174 -9.21 4.38 2.86
N THR A 175 -10.31 4.19 2.14
CA THR A 175 -11.46 5.10 2.07
C THR A 175 -12.72 4.56 2.73
N ALA A 176 -12.73 3.31 3.22
CA ALA A 176 -13.93 2.62 3.68
C ALA A 176 -14.65 3.33 4.86
N ASN A 177 -13.91 4.07 5.69
CA ASN A 177 -14.45 4.80 6.84
C ASN A 177 -14.60 6.30 6.59
N LEU A 178 -14.64 6.72 5.32
CA LEU A 178 -14.75 8.11 4.91
C LEU A 178 -16.06 8.34 4.12
N ASP A 179 -16.62 9.54 4.25
CA ASP A 179 -17.64 9.99 3.32
C ASP A 179 -17.08 10.17 1.91
N THR A 180 -17.95 10.26 0.92
CA THR A 180 -17.55 10.32 -0.49
C THR A 180 -16.57 11.45 -0.81
N ARG A 181 -16.76 12.64 -0.24
CA ARG A 181 -15.90 13.80 -0.47
C ARG A 181 -14.49 13.56 0.07
N ASN A 182 -14.39 13.10 1.33
CA ASN A 182 -13.11 12.81 1.96
C ASN A 182 -12.41 11.62 1.28
N ALA A 183 -13.17 10.64 0.79
CA ALA A 183 -12.63 9.50 0.04
C ALA A 183 -11.97 9.95 -1.27
N THR A 184 -12.65 10.76 -2.08
CA THR A 184 -12.09 11.30 -3.33
C THR A 184 -10.85 12.15 -3.05
N GLN A 185 -10.91 13.07 -2.08
CA GLN A 185 -9.77 13.90 -1.70
C GLN A 185 -8.56 13.09 -1.24
N LEU A 186 -8.79 11.95 -0.57
CA LEU A 186 -7.70 11.08 -0.14
C LEU A 186 -7.01 10.40 -1.34
N ILE A 187 -7.78 9.90 -2.32
CA ILE A 187 -7.21 9.29 -3.53
C ILE A 187 -6.46 10.32 -4.36
N GLU A 188 -7.01 11.51 -4.52
CA GLU A 188 -6.32 12.63 -5.19
C GLU A 188 -5.01 12.98 -4.49
N LEU A 189 -5.00 13.06 -3.14
CA LEU A 189 -3.79 13.26 -2.35
C LEU A 189 -2.76 12.14 -2.58
N MET A 190 -3.18 10.87 -2.52
CA MET A 190 -2.29 9.73 -2.75
C MET A 190 -1.72 9.75 -4.16
N ARG A 191 -2.51 10.13 -5.17
CA ARG A 191 -2.07 10.28 -6.56
C ARG A 191 -1.08 11.44 -6.74
N ASP A 192 -1.32 12.58 -6.09
CA ASP A 192 -0.38 13.70 -6.06
C ASP A 192 0.95 13.30 -5.41
N LEU A 193 0.91 12.58 -4.28
CA LEU A 193 2.10 12.05 -3.63
C LEU A 193 2.85 11.04 -4.52
N ASN A 194 2.14 10.19 -5.25
CA ASN A 194 2.72 9.29 -6.24
C ASN A 194 3.51 10.07 -7.30
N GLY A 195 2.89 11.09 -7.91
CA GLY A 195 3.54 11.88 -8.96
C GLY A 195 4.72 12.72 -8.47
N ARG A 196 4.58 13.38 -7.31
CA ARG A 196 5.62 14.28 -6.77
C ARG A 196 6.81 13.55 -6.15
N LEU A 197 6.56 12.43 -5.48
CA LEU A 197 7.58 11.70 -4.73
C LEU A 197 8.06 10.43 -5.45
N GLY A 198 7.47 10.06 -6.59
CA GLY A 198 7.80 8.84 -7.33
C GLY A 198 7.44 7.55 -6.56
N LEU A 199 6.52 7.63 -5.60
CA LEU A 199 6.11 6.48 -4.78
C LEU A 199 5.24 5.53 -5.60
N THR A 200 5.42 4.22 -5.38
CA THR A 200 4.49 3.22 -5.92
C THR A 200 3.35 3.00 -4.94
N PHE A 201 2.11 3.03 -5.42
CA PHE A 201 0.93 2.76 -4.60
C PHE A 201 0.18 1.52 -5.10
N ILE A 202 -0.12 0.60 -4.18
CA ILE A 202 -1.09 -0.48 -4.40
C ILE A 202 -2.17 -0.35 -3.33
N PHE A 203 -3.41 -0.12 -3.73
CA PHE A 203 -4.50 -0.06 -2.77
C PHE A 203 -5.66 -1.00 -3.14
N SER A 204 -6.31 -1.56 -2.12
CA SER A 204 -7.53 -2.32 -2.30
C SER A 204 -8.74 -1.41 -2.24
N THR A 205 -9.76 -1.69 -3.05
CA THR A 205 -11.07 -1.04 -2.93
C THR A 205 -12.17 -1.88 -3.57
N HIS A 206 -13.39 -1.70 -3.10
CA HIS A 206 -14.61 -2.18 -3.75
C HIS A 206 -15.49 -1.01 -4.26
N ASP A 207 -15.08 0.25 -4.05
CA ASP A 207 -15.80 1.44 -4.49
C ASP A 207 -15.51 1.76 -5.96
N GLN A 208 -16.50 1.53 -6.83
CA GLN A 208 -16.40 1.77 -8.27
C GLN A 208 -16.04 3.23 -8.61
N ARG A 209 -16.51 4.19 -7.82
CA ARG A 209 -16.25 5.63 -8.05
C ARG A 209 -14.76 5.97 -7.94
N LEU A 210 -14.03 5.28 -7.06
CA LEU A 210 -12.59 5.49 -6.88
C LEU A 210 -11.78 4.87 -8.02
N LEU A 211 -12.30 3.80 -8.63
CA LEU A 211 -11.66 3.13 -9.76
C LEU A 211 -11.63 4.01 -11.01
N GLU A 212 -12.63 4.89 -11.20
CA GLU A 212 -12.69 5.84 -12.33
C GLU A 212 -11.51 6.81 -12.36
N HIS A 213 -10.87 7.04 -11.22
CA HIS A 213 -9.72 7.93 -11.07
C HIS A 213 -8.38 7.19 -10.97
N THR A 214 -8.38 5.86 -11.19
CA THR A 214 -7.20 5.01 -11.01
C THR A 214 -6.65 4.57 -12.36
N PRO A 215 -5.36 4.86 -12.66
CA PRO A 215 -4.75 4.55 -13.96
C PRO A 215 -4.72 3.06 -14.30
N ARG A 216 -4.52 2.18 -13.30
CA ARG A 216 -4.49 0.72 -13.50
C ARG A 216 -5.36 0.01 -12.48
N ILE A 217 -6.19 -0.89 -12.97
CA ILE A 217 -7.12 -1.66 -12.14
C ILE A 217 -6.88 -3.16 -12.39
N VAL A 218 -6.53 -3.87 -11.32
CA VAL A 218 -6.46 -5.33 -11.29
C VAL A 218 -7.69 -5.86 -10.55
N ARG A 219 -8.51 -6.65 -11.24
CA ARG A 219 -9.72 -7.25 -10.64
C ARG A 219 -9.42 -8.63 -10.10
N LEU A 220 -9.74 -8.82 -8.84
CA LEU A 220 -9.57 -10.07 -8.12
C LEU A 220 -10.94 -10.69 -7.79
N THR A 221 -11.16 -11.95 -8.14
CA THR A 221 -12.36 -12.73 -7.81
C THR A 221 -11.94 -14.12 -7.39
N ASP A 222 -12.44 -14.61 -6.27
CA ASP A 222 -12.15 -15.94 -5.72
C ASP A 222 -10.64 -16.26 -5.68
N GLY A 223 -9.85 -15.30 -5.28
CA GLY A 223 -8.40 -15.44 -5.16
C GLY A 223 -7.63 -15.44 -6.49
N ARG A 224 -8.27 -15.13 -7.62
CA ARG A 224 -7.63 -15.10 -8.95
C ARG A 224 -7.73 -13.73 -9.60
N VAL A 225 -6.70 -13.32 -10.32
CA VAL A 225 -6.75 -12.15 -11.19
C VAL A 225 -7.60 -12.49 -12.42
N VAL A 226 -8.72 -11.80 -12.59
CA VAL A 226 -9.64 -11.99 -13.70
C VAL A 226 -9.50 -10.93 -14.78
N SER A 227 -8.97 -9.76 -14.46
CA SER A 227 -8.59 -8.74 -15.44
C SER A 227 -7.51 -7.82 -14.86
N ASP A 228 -6.71 -7.27 -15.77
CA ASP A 228 -5.69 -6.26 -15.51
C ASP A 228 -5.79 -5.22 -16.64
N SER A 229 -6.19 -4.00 -16.33
CA SER A 229 -6.55 -2.99 -17.31
C SER A 229 -6.01 -1.63 -16.94
N TYR A 230 -5.58 -0.87 -17.94
CA TYR A 230 -5.19 0.54 -17.84
C TYR A 230 -6.33 1.43 -18.31
N ALA A 231 -6.48 2.61 -17.72
CA ALA A 231 -7.43 3.61 -18.16
C ALA A 231 -7.14 4.07 -19.59
N GLU A 232 -8.18 4.26 -20.40
CA GLU A 232 -8.03 4.78 -21.77
C GLU A 232 -7.40 6.19 -21.72
N GLY A 233 -6.32 6.40 -22.51
CA GLY A 233 -5.62 7.68 -22.58
C GLY A 233 -4.46 7.87 -21.62
N ASP A 234 -4.15 6.93 -20.74
CA ASP A 234 -2.95 6.97 -19.92
C ASP A 234 -1.72 6.50 -20.71
N SER A 235 -1.04 7.47 -21.34
CA SER A 235 0.22 7.22 -22.09
C SER A 235 1.32 6.59 -21.20
N HIS A 236 1.30 6.83 -19.90
CA HIS A 236 2.21 6.21 -18.94
C HIS A 236 1.92 4.72 -18.79
N GLY A 237 0.65 4.35 -18.66
CA GLY A 237 0.19 2.96 -18.58
C GLY A 237 0.47 2.17 -19.86
N GLN A 238 0.30 2.80 -21.03
CA GLN A 238 0.57 2.15 -22.33
C GLN A 238 2.07 1.87 -22.53
N VAL A 239 2.95 2.78 -22.11
CA VAL A 239 4.41 2.58 -22.15
C VAL A 239 4.84 1.49 -21.18
N LEU A 240 4.20 1.38 -20.01
CA LEU A 240 4.47 0.35 -19.01
C LEU A 240 3.91 -1.02 -19.45
N ALA A 241 2.70 -1.06 -20.03
CA ALA A 241 2.12 -2.28 -20.60
C ALA A 241 2.99 -2.86 -21.74
N ALA A 242 3.55 -2.01 -22.60
CA ALA A 242 4.48 -2.40 -23.65
C ALA A 242 5.83 -2.95 -23.11
N ARG A 243 6.17 -2.67 -21.85
CA ARG A 243 7.35 -3.21 -21.16
C ARG A 243 7.09 -4.56 -20.49
N VAL A 244 5.82 -4.94 -20.30
CA VAL A 244 5.39 -6.17 -19.59
C VAL A 244 4.81 -7.23 -20.53
N SER A 245 4.50 -6.89 -21.82
CA SER A 245 4.09 -7.81 -22.90
C SER A 245 5.31 -8.53 -23.55
#